data_142594c66ab10ab8a5c0a0fd4a22cf48
#
_entry.id   142594c66ab10ab8a5c0a0fd4a22cf48
#
_cell.length_a   1.000
_cell.length_b   1.000
_cell.length_c   1.000
_cell.angle_alpha   90.00
_cell.angle_beta   90.00
_cell.angle_gamma   90.00
#
_symmetry.space_group_name_H-M   'P 1'
#
loop_
_entity.id
_entity.type
_entity.pdbx_description
1 polymer ?
#
loop_
_entity_poly.entity_id
_entity_poly.type
_entity_poly.pdbx_seq_one_letter_code
_entity_poly.pdbx_strand_id
1 'polypeptide(L)'
;ALRQFVFVLAGTIFAFLIPLIMQKGTMFRKLTWTYAGVGILGLLSVLVVGVASRGAKLSLTFGPVSIQPSEFVKILFVFFIASMLYKSTDLKQLAITSGVSAVFVLILVASNDLGGALLYFFTYLVMIYVATKRFYIFAGGLAFVGLGMYAGYHLFSHVKNRIVAWLDPLSVIDKAGYQVCQSLFAIG
;
A
#
# COMPACT_ATOMS: atom_id res chain seq x y z
N ALA A 1 9.23 -16.34 17.97
CA ALA A 1 8.08 -15.94 18.82
C ALA A 1 8.36 -14.62 19.57
N LEU A 2 9.45 -14.51 20.38
CA LEU A 2 9.72 -13.33 21.22
C LEU A 2 9.86 -12.02 20.41
N ARG A 3 10.60 -12.03 19.29
CA ARG A 3 10.75 -10.83 18.42
C ARG A 3 9.41 -10.36 17.86
N GLN A 4 8.55 -11.26 17.40
CA GLN A 4 7.22 -10.91 16.90
C GLN A 4 6.36 -10.31 18.01
N PHE A 5 6.38 -10.88 19.20
CA PHE A 5 5.63 -10.36 20.36
C PHE A 5 6.05 -8.92 20.71
N VAL A 6 7.34 -8.63 20.73
CA VAL A 6 7.86 -7.27 20.98
C VAL A 6 7.40 -6.28 19.90
N PHE A 7 7.44 -6.67 18.61
CA PHE A 7 6.98 -5.79 17.53
C PHE A 7 5.46 -5.56 17.58
N VAL A 8 4.67 -6.59 17.90
CA VAL A 8 3.22 -6.44 18.05
C VAL A 8 2.90 -5.52 19.23
N LEU A 9 3.57 -5.69 20.36
CA LEU A 9 3.38 -4.83 21.54
C LEU A 9 3.75 -3.38 21.23
N ALA A 10 4.90 -3.15 20.62
CA ALA A 10 5.32 -1.81 20.20
C ALA A 10 4.33 -1.19 19.20
N GLY A 11 3.90 -1.94 18.18
CA GLY A 11 2.90 -1.49 17.21
C GLY A 11 1.57 -1.13 17.85
N THR A 12 1.11 -1.92 18.82
CA THR A 12 -0.12 -1.64 19.58
C THR A 12 0.02 -0.35 20.39
N ILE A 13 1.15 -0.16 21.09
CA ILE A 13 1.42 1.08 21.83
C ILE A 13 1.40 2.29 20.89
N PHE A 14 2.08 2.22 19.74
CA PHE A 14 2.06 3.29 18.75
C PHE A 14 0.66 3.56 18.18
N ALA A 15 -0.15 2.52 17.94
CA ALA A 15 -1.52 2.66 17.46
C ALA A 15 -2.41 3.47 18.41
N PHE A 16 -2.18 3.39 19.73
CA PHE A 16 -2.89 4.20 20.71
C PHE A 16 -2.26 5.58 20.92
N LEU A 17 -0.93 5.68 20.92
CA LEU A 17 -0.24 6.96 21.17
C LEU A 17 -0.39 7.96 20.03
N ILE A 18 -0.32 7.50 18.77
CA ILE A 18 -0.40 8.38 17.60
C ILE A 18 -1.68 9.21 17.58
N PRO A 19 -2.90 8.64 17.73
CA PRO A 19 -4.14 9.40 17.78
C PRO A 19 -4.18 10.42 18.93
N LEU A 20 -3.66 10.06 20.12
CA LEU A 20 -3.62 10.96 21.28
C LEU A 20 -2.73 12.18 21.02
N ILE A 21 -1.56 11.98 20.41
CA ILE A 21 -0.64 13.05 20.05
C ILE A 21 -1.25 13.93 18.94
N MET A 22 -1.96 13.31 17.98
CA MET A 22 -2.56 14.00 16.85
C MET A 22 -3.77 14.85 17.22
N GLN A 23 -4.53 14.52 18.28
CA GLN A 23 -5.67 15.30 18.72
C GLN A 23 -5.34 16.78 18.99
N LYS A 24 -4.12 17.08 19.45
CA LYS A 24 -3.66 18.46 19.73
C LYS A 24 -2.89 19.11 18.56
N GLY A 25 -2.71 18.41 17.44
CA GLY A 25 -1.72 18.77 16.41
C GLY A 25 -2.29 19.52 15.20
N THR A 26 -2.39 20.84 15.23
CA THR A 26 -2.52 21.65 14.00
C THR A 26 -1.28 21.51 13.09
N MET A 27 -0.13 21.11 13.65
CA MET A 27 1.13 20.94 12.94
C MET A 27 1.07 19.83 11.87
N PHE A 28 0.41 18.70 12.14
CA PHE A 28 0.25 17.61 11.17
C PHE A 28 -0.52 18.03 9.93
N ARG A 29 -1.47 18.97 10.05
CA ARG A 29 -2.25 19.50 8.93
C ARG A 29 -1.46 20.47 8.05
N LYS A 30 -0.44 21.12 8.59
CA LYS A 30 0.44 22.04 7.84
C LYS A 30 1.43 21.29 6.96
N LEU A 31 1.78 20.05 7.30
CA LEU A 31 2.80 19.24 6.63
C LEU A 31 2.25 18.35 5.51
N THR A 32 1.03 18.61 5.02
CA THR A 32 0.36 17.80 4.01
C THR A 32 1.25 17.48 2.79
N TRP A 33 1.82 18.50 2.17
CA TRP A 33 2.67 18.34 1.00
C TRP A 33 4.03 17.74 1.32
N THR A 34 4.54 17.94 2.55
CA THR A 34 5.76 17.28 3.02
C THR A 34 5.55 15.76 3.10
N TYR A 35 4.40 15.29 3.60
CA TYR A 35 4.08 13.86 3.62
C TYR A 35 4.06 13.27 2.22
N ALA A 36 3.42 13.96 1.25
CA ALA A 36 3.40 13.52 -0.13
C ALA A 36 4.81 13.49 -0.74
N GLY A 37 5.58 14.58 -0.59
CA GLY A 37 6.93 14.69 -1.14
C GLY A 37 7.89 13.65 -0.58
N VAL A 38 7.98 13.54 0.75
CA VAL A 38 8.84 12.54 1.42
C VAL A 38 8.41 11.12 1.06
N GLY A 39 7.10 10.87 1.01
CA GLY A 39 6.57 9.56 0.65
C GLY A 39 6.92 9.18 -0.79
N ILE A 40 6.72 10.07 -1.76
CA ILE A 40 7.06 9.83 -3.17
C ILE A 40 8.57 9.62 -3.33
N LEU A 41 9.41 10.46 -2.71
CA LEU A 41 10.86 10.31 -2.74
C LEU A 41 11.30 8.98 -2.12
N GLY A 42 10.67 8.57 -1.01
CA GLY A 42 10.91 7.27 -0.38
C GLY A 42 10.61 6.09 -1.28
N LEU A 43 9.50 6.12 -2.03
CA LEU A 43 9.18 5.09 -3.01
C LEU A 43 10.10 5.12 -4.23
N LEU A 44 10.43 6.31 -4.75
CA LEU A 44 11.34 6.45 -5.88
C LEU A 44 12.75 5.97 -5.54
N SER A 45 13.21 6.15 -4.30
CA SER A 45 14.51 5.65 -3.85
C SER A 45 14.61 4.12 -4.02
N VAL A 46 13.53 3.39 -3.81
CA VAL A 46 13.48 1.93 -4.01
C VAL A 46 13.53 1.56 -5.48
N LEU A 47 12.89 2.33 -6.36
CA LEU A 47 12.98 2.10 -7.81
C LEU A 47 14.40 2.22 -8.35
N VAL A 48 15.19 3.18 -7.80
CA VAL A 48 16.55 3.48 -8.26
C VAL A 48 17.60 2.57 -7.60
N VAL A 49 17.52 2.39 -6.27
CA VAL A 49 18.59 1.74 -5.47
C VAL A 49 18.12 0.37 -4.93
N GLY A 50 16.84 0.06 -5.03
CA GLY A 50 16.26 -1.15 -4.42
C GLY A 50 16.83 -2.44 -4.99
N VAL A 51 17.13 -3.38 -4.10
CA VAL A 51 17.54 -4.73 -4.46
C VAL A 51 16.33 -5.53 -4.90
N ALA A 52 16.41 -6.12 -6.09
CA ALA A 52 15.36 -6.99 -6.61
C ALA A 52 15.31 -8.29 -5.80
N SER A 53 14.23 -8.49 -5.05
CA SER A 53 13.93 -9.76 -4.37
C SER A 53 12.70 -10.38 -5.04
N ARG A 54 12.85 -11.61 -5.54
CA ARG A 54 11.77 -12.36 -6.22
C ARG A 54 11.09 -11.59 -7.37
N GLY A 55 11.86 -10.80 -8.14
CA GLY A 55 11.34 -10.05 -9.29
C GLY A 55 10.70 -8.70 -8.98
N ALA A 56 10.64 -8.28 -7.72
CA ALA A 56 10.18 -6.95 -7.33
C ALA A 56 11.29 -6.21 -6.58
N LYS A 57 11.46 -4.91 -6.88
CA LYS A 57 12.36 -4.03 -6.13
C LYS A 57 11.60 -3.52 -4.91
N LEU A 58 11.74 -4.17 -3.77
CA LEU A 58 10.92 -3.89 -2.59
C LEU A 58 11.70 -3.38 -1.39
N SER A 59 13.00 -3.70 -1.29
CA SER A 59 13.76 -3.43 -0.08
C SER A 59 15.11 -2.79 -0.35
N LEU A 60 15.52 -1.97 0.61
CA LEU A 60 16.87 -1.47 0.76
C LEU A 60 17.58 -2.35 1.78
N THR A 61 18.67 -3.01 1.39
CA THR A 61 19.45 -3.86 2.28
C THR A 61 20.67 -3.10 2.80
N PHE A 62 20.76 -2.97 4.10
CA PHE A 62 21.91 -2.41 4.80
C PHE A 62 22.55 -3.50 5.66
N GLY A 63 23.47 -4.27 5.09
CA GLY A 63 24.08 -5.41 5.75
C GLY A 63 23.03 -6.50 6.11
N PRO A 64 22.90 -6.90 7.39
CA PRO A 64 21.95 -7.93 7.81
C PRO A 64 20.49 -7.42 7.95
N VAL A 65 20.26 -6.11 7.78
CA VAL A 65 18.94 -5.48 7.94
C VAL A 65 18.38 -5.12 6.57
N SER A 66 17.17 -5.59 6.29
CA SER A 66 16.39 -5.23 5.11
C SER A 66 15.22 -4.36 5.56
N ILE A 67 15.15 -3.15 5.00
CA ILE A 67 14.08 -2.18 5.27
C ILE A 67 13.26 -2.03 3.99
N GLN A 68 11.94 -2.14 4.10
CA GLN A 68 11.03 -1.89 3.01
C GLN A 68 10.40 -0.50 3.18
N PRO A 69 10.83 0.50 2.40
CA PRO A 69 10.35 1.89 2.55
C PRO A 69 8.85 2.03 2.37
N SER A 70 8.20 1.22 1.54
CA SER A 70 6.74 1.27 1.33
C SER A 70 5.94 1.03 2.61
N GLU A 71 6.48 0.30 3.61
CA GLU A 71 5.83 0.11 4.90
C GLU A 71 5.77 1.40 5.73
N PHE A 72 6.83 2.19 5.69
CA PHE A 72 6.88 3.50 6.37
C PHE A 72 6.12 4.56 5.59
N VAL A 73 6.25 4.56 4.27
CA VAL A 73 5.56 5.51 3.39
C VAL A 73 4.04 5.34 3.47
N LYS A 74 3.53 4.16 3.75
CA LYS A 74 2.11 3.90 4.00
C LYS A 74 1.54 4.81 5.08
N ILE A 75 2.29 5.03 6.16
CA ILE A 75 1.89 5.93 7.25
C ILE A 75 1.81 7.38 6.75
N LEU A 76 2.82 7.83 6.00
CA LEU A 76 2.84 9.17 5.41
C LEU A 76 1.70 9.37 4.42
N PHE A 77 1.38 8.34 3.64
CA PHE A 77 0.26 8.33 2.70
C PHE A 77 -1.09 8.52 3.40
N VAL A 78 -1.32 7.80 4.50
CA VAL A 78 -2.54 7.97 5.31
C VAL A 78 -2.63 9.38 5.88
N PHE A 79 -1.53 9.93 6.40
CA PHE A 79 -1.49 11.31 6.91
C PHE A 79 -1.73 12.35 5.81
N PHE A 80 -1.18 12.14 4.62
CA PHE A 80 -1.44 12.99 3.46
C PHE A 80 -2.93 13.02 3.14
N ILE A 81 -3.57 11.86 2.93
CA ILE A 81 -4.99 11.77 2.58
C ILE A 81 -5.86 12.37 3.68
N ALA A 82 -5.62 12.01 4.94
CA ALA A 82 -6.38 12.53 6.07
C ALA A 82 -6.30 14.06 6.16
N SER A 83 -5.11 14.62 5.95
CA SER A 83 -4.89 16.07 5.97
C SER A 83 -5.56 16.78 4.78
N MET A 84 -5.57 16.17 3.59
CA MET A 84 -6.23 16.71 2.41
C MET A 84 -7.76 16.70 2.57
N LEU A 85 -8.33 15.56 2.98
CA LEU A 85 -9.78 15.39 3.13
C LEU A 85 -10.35 16.17 4.33
N TYR A 86 -9.53 16.48 5.33
CA TYR A 86 -9.93 17.35 6.44
C TYR A 86 -10.17 18.79 5.97
N LYS A 87 -9.42 19.29 4.98
CA LYS A 87 -9.56 20.68 4.48
C LYS A 87 -10.87 20.89 3.75
N SER A 88 -11.21 20.01 2.85
CA SER A 88 -12.43 20.04 2.05
C SER A 88 -12.65 18.69 1.37
N THR A 89 -13.92 18.40 1.10
CA THR A 89 -14.36 17.24 0.29
C THR A 89 -14.94 17.67 -1.06
N ASP A 90 -14.61 18.88 -1.52
CA ASP A 90 -15.02 19.38 -2.82
C ASP A 90 -14.38 18.57 -3.98
N LEU A 91 -15.02 18.59 -5.15
CA LEU A 91 -14.54 17.83 -6.31
C LEU A 91 -13.09 18.18 -6.68
N LYS A 92 -12.70 19.44 -6.57
CA LYS A 92 -11.32 19.89 -6.83
C LYS A 92 -10.33 19.25 -5.86
N GLN A 93 -10.66 19.24 -4.56
CA GLN A 93 -9.80 18.65 -3.54
C GLN A 93 -9.73 17.13 -3.69
N LEU A 94 -10.85 16.48 -4.00
CA LEU A 94 -10.89 15.06 -4.29
C LEU A 94 -10.04 14.72 -5.51
N ALA A 95 -10.12 15.49 -6.60
CA ALA A 95 -9.32 15.28 -7.80
C ALA A 95 -7.81 15.41 -7.54
N ILE A 96 -7.38 16.41 -6.76
CA ILE A 96 -5.97 16.59 -6.39
C ILE A 96 -5.51 15.41 -5.52
N THR A 97 -6.30 15.03 -4.52
CA THR A 97 -5.96 13.90 -3.62
C THR A 97 -5.90 12.59 -4.41
N SER A 98 -6.84 12.36 -5.33
CA SER A 98 -6.82 11.20 -6.25
C SER A 98 -5.58 11.18 -7.12
N GLY A 99 -5.23 12.32 -7.72
CA GLY A 99 -4.06 12.43 -8.61
C GLY A 99 -2.77 12.10 -7.88
N VAL A 100 -2.55 12.68 -6.71
CA VAL A 100 -1.36 12.37 -5.91
C VAL A 100 -1.37 10.92 -5.43
N SER A 101 -2.52 10.40 -4.98
CA SER A 101 -2.65 8.99 -4.57
C SER A 101 -2.36 8.03 -5.73
N ALA A 102 -2.80 8.37 -6.94
CA ALA A 102 -2.49 7.60 -8.15
C ALA A 102 -0.97 7.55 -8.42
N VAL A 103 -0.23 8.64 -8.18
CA VAL A 103 1.23 8.64 -8.31
C VAL A 103 1.87 7.61 -7.38
N PHE A 104 1.45 7.53 -6.11
CA PHE A 104 1.95 6.50 -5.18
C PHE A 104 1.68 5.08 -5.70
N VAL A 105 0.44 4.82 -6.16
CA VAL A 105 0.05 3.52 -6.70
C VAL A 105 0.86 3.17 -7.95
N LEU A 106 1.03 4.11 -8.88
CA LEU A 106 1.79 3.91 -10.12
C LEU A 106 3.28 3.61 -9.85
N ILE A 107 3.90 4.27 -8.87
CA ILE A 107 5.29 3.97 -8.47
C ILE A 107 5.39 2.52 -7.94
N LEU A 108 4.43 2.06 -7.14
CA LEU A 108 4.41 0.69 -6.63
C LEU A 108 4.18 -0.33 -7.76
N VAL A 109 3.29 -0.04 -8.71
CA VAL A 109 3.11 -0.87 -9.91
C VAL A 109 4.40 -0.95 -10.72
N ALA A 110 5.07 0.18 -10.93
CA ALA A 110 6.37 0.23 -11.64
C ALA A 110 7.48 -0.54 -10.89
N SER A 111 7.38 -0.65 -9.56
CA SER A 111 8.27 -1.48 -8.72
C SER A 111 7.90 -2.98 -8.74
N ASN A 112 6.88 -3.39 -9.51
CA ASN A 112 6.27 -4.74 -9.48
C ASN A 112 5.69 -5.14 -8.11
N ASP A 113 5.37 -4.15 -7.25
CA ASP A 113 4.68 -4.36 -5.98
C ASP A 113 3.16 -4.19 -6.13
N LEU A 114 2.55 -5.14 -6.82
CA LEU A 114 1.09 -5.13 -7.03
C LEU A 114 0.30 -5.27 -5.73
N GLY A 115 0.85 -6.01 -4.75
CA GLY A 115 0.22 -6.16 -3.44
C GLY A 115 0.18 -4.85 -2.67
N GLY A 116 1.33 -4.15 -2.61
CA GLY A 116 1.41 -2.80 -2.05
C GLY A 116 0.52 -1.81 -2.78
N ALA A 117 0.53 -1.82 -4.11
CA ALA A 117 -0.31 -0.94 -4.94
C ALA A 117 -1.80 -1.11 -4.63
N LEU A 118 -2.30 -2.35 -4.55
CA LEU A 118 -3.68 -2.65 -4.17
C LEU A 118 -3.99 -2.15 -2.75
N LEU A 119 -3.09 -2.38 -1.80
CA LEU A 119 -3.29 -1.96 -0.42
C LEU A 119 -3.38 -0.43 -0.29
N TYR A 120 -2.50 0.32 -0.98
CA TYR A 120 -2.59 1.79 -1.03
C TYR A 120 -3.89 2.25 -1.68
N PHE A 121 -4.29 1.63 -2.77
CA PHE A 121 -5.53 1.95 -3.45
C PHE A 121 -6.76 1.71 -2.57
N PHE A 122 -6.86 0.54 -1.92
CA PHE A 122 -7.96 0.25 -0.99
C PHE A 122 -7.97 1.19 0.22
N THR A 123 -6.80 1.51 0.78
CA THR A 123 -6.68 2.49 1.85
C THR A 123 -7.26 3.84 1.42
N TYR A 124 -6.90 4.30 0.21
CA TYR A 124 -7.45 5.52 -0.37
C TYR A 124 -8.97 5.45 -0.53
N LEU A 125 -9.51 4.37 -1.10
CA LEU A 125 -10.96 4.19 -1.28
C LEU A 125 -11.73 4.24 0.05
N VAL A 126 -11.23 3.55 1.06
CA VAL A 126 -11.86 3.55 2.39
C VAL A 126 -11.83 4.95 2.99
N MET A 127 -10.70 5.64 2.93
CA MET A 127 -10.56 6.99 3.49
C MET A 127 -11.48 8.00 2.78
N ILE A 128 -11.57 7.94 1.46
CA ILE A 128 -12.47 8.82 0.70
C ILE A 128 -13.94 8.53 1.01
N TYR A 129 -14.30 7.26 1.14
CA TYR A 129 -15.64 6.85 1.53
C TYR A 129 -16.00 7.37 2.94
N VAL A 130 -15.13 7.19 3.90
CA VAL A 130 -15.33 7.68 5.28
C VAL A 130 -15.51 9.19 5.31
N ALA A 131 -14.71 9.93 4.53
CA ALA A 131 -14.76 11.40 4.51
C ALA A 131 -15.97 11.94 3.75
N THR A 132 -16.38 11.31 2.65
CA THR A 132 -17.45 11.82 1.79
C THR A 132 -18.81 11.20 2.04
N LYS A 133 -18.86 10.00 2.65
CA LYS A 133 -20.06 9.17 2.82
C LYS A 133 -20.75 8.80 1.49
N ARG A 134 -20.06 8.93 0.37
CA ARG A 134 -20.59 8.70 -0.98
C ARG A 134 -20.25 7.29 -1.45
N PHE A 135 -21.17 6.35 -1.24
CA PHE A 135 -20.95 4.94 -1.60
C PHE A 135 -20.65 4.70 -3.09
N TYR A 136 -21.21 5.54 -3.98
CA TYR A 136 -20.96 5.39 -5.42
C TYR A 136 -19.48 5.61 -5.81
N ILE A 137 -18.73 6.43 -5.05
CA ILE A 137 -17.28 6.62 -5.26
C ILE A 137 -16.53 5.32 -4.90
N PHE A 138 -16.90 4.72 -3.78
CA PHE A 138 -16.33 3.45 -3.34
C PHE A 138 -16.63 2.31 -4.33
N ALA A 139 -17.90 2.18 -4.72
CA ALA A 139 -18.32 1.17 -5.71
C ALA A 139 -17.65 1.37 -7.07
N GLY A 140 -17.54 2.61 -7.55
CA GLY A 140 -16.81 2.96 -8.77
C GLY A 140 -15.32 2.59 -8.69
N GLY A 141 -14.69 2.83 -7.55
CA GLY A 141 -13.31 2.41 -7.31
C GLY A 141 -13.13 0.90 -7.34
N LEU A 142 -14.05 0.14 -6.73
CA LEU A 142 -14.03 -1.33 -6.81
C LEU A 142 -14.20 -1.83 -8.24
N ALA A 143 -15.12 -1.25 -9.00
CA ALA A 143 -15.29 -1.57 -10.42
C ALA A 143 -14.01 -1.28 -11.23
N PHE A 144 -13.34 -0.17 -10.94
CA PHE A 144 -12.06 0.18 -11.56
C PHE A 144 -10.96 -0.85 -11.26
N VAL A 145 -10.86 -1.34 -10.01
CA VAL A 145 -9.94 -2.45 -9.66
C VAL A 145 -10.28 -3.70 -10.45
N GLY A 146 -11.56 -4.08 -10.53
CA GLY A 146 -11.99 -5.25 -11.30
C GLY A 146 -11.57 -5.17 -12.77
N LEU A 147 -11.79 -4.02 -13.40
CA LEU A 147 -11.34 -3.74 -14.78
C LEU A 147 -9.81 -3.77 -14.90
N GLY A 148 -9.10 -3.18 -13.93
CA GLY A 148 -7.64 -3.20 -13.89
C GLY A 148 -7.08 -4.62 -13.73
N MET A 149 -7.69 -5.46 -12.89
CA MET A 149 -7.31 -6.86 -12.75
C MET A 149 -7.58 -7.67 -14.02
N TYR A 150 -8.72 -7.44 -14.66
CA TYR A 150 -9.06 -8.06 -15.95
C TYR A 150 -8.05 -7.69 -17.04
N ALA A 151 -7.78 -6.40 -17.20
CA ALA A 151 -6.77 -5.92 -18.15
C ALA A 151 -5.37 -6.46 -17.80
N GLY A 152 -5.00 -6.45 -16.52
CA GLY A 152 -3.72 -6.96 -16.03
C GLY A 152 -3.53 -8.44 -16.32
N TYR A 153 -4.58 -9.25 -16.21
CA TYR A 153 -4.54 -10.67 -16.55
C TYR A 153 -4.19 -10.91 -18.02
N HIS A 154 -4.70 -10.08 -18.92
CA HIS A 154 -4.43 -10.20 -20.36
C HIS A 154 -3.09 -9.59 -20.79
N LEU A 155 -2.66 -8.52 -20.14
CA LEU A 155 -1.48 -7.75 -20.54
C LEU A 155 -0.18 -8.22 -19.86
N PHE A 156 -0.26 -8.77 -18.64
CA PHE A 156 0.93 -9.06 -17.83
C PHE A 156 0.99 -10.53 -17.39
N SER A 157 2.01 -11.25 -17.85
CA SER A 157 2.24 -12.65 -17.51
C SER A 157 2.40 -12.90 -16.00
N HIS A 158 2.99 -11.96 -15.26
CA HIS A 158 3.15 -12.09 -13.82
C HIS A 158 1.83 -12.00 -13.06
N VAL A 159 0.82 -11.24 -13.55
CA VAL A 159 -0.53 -11.21 -12.99
C VAL A 159 -1.23 -12.54 -13.23
N LYS A 160 -1.12 -13.07 -14.46
CA LYS A 160 -1.66 -14.38 -14.82
C LYS A 160 -1.06 -15.48 -13.93
N ASN A 161 0.26 -15.48 -13.74
CA ASN A 161 0.92 -16.48 -12.88
C ASN A 161 0.47 -16.42 -11.42
N ARG A 162 0.17 -15.22 -10.88
CA ARG A 162 -0.39 -15.09 -9.53
C ARG A 162 -1.79 -15.62 -9.41
N ILE A 163 -2.64 -15.43 -10.44
CA ILE A 163 -4.01 -15.97 -10.46
C ILE A 163 -3.95 -17.50 -10.55
N VAL A 164 -3.10 -18.08 -11.40
CA VAL A 164 -2.89 -19.53 -11.47
C VAL A 164 -2.41 -20.07 -10.12
N ALA A 165 -1.43 -19.42 -9.49
CA ALA A 165 -0.93 -19.81 -8.18
C ALA A 165 -1.99 -19.73 -7.06
N TRP A 166 -2.99 -18.87 -7.20
CA TRP A 166 -4.10 -18.77 -6.26
C TRP A 166 -5.17 -19.84 -6.52
N LEU A 167 -5.49 -20.15 -7.79
CA LEU A 167 -6.50 -21.14 -8.16
C LEU A 167 -6.01 -22.59 -7.98
N ASP A 168 -4.75 -22.86 -8.35
CA ASP A 168 -4.11 -24.16 -8.22
C ASP A 168 -2.66 -24.01 -7.73
N PRO A 169 -2.50 -23.75 -6.42
CA PRO A 169 -1.17 -23.52 -5.85
C PRO A 169 -0.25 -24.74 -5.89
N LEU A 170 -0.82 -25.95 -5.85
CA LEU A 170 -0.03 -27.19 -5.82
C LEU A 170 0.66 -27.45 -7.15
N SER A 171 0.06 -27.10 -8.28
CA SER A 171 0.67 -27.29 -9.62
C SER A 171 1.89 -26.40 -9.85
N VAL A 172 2.06 -25.32 -9.08
CA VAL A 172 3.13 -24.33 -9.19
C VAL A 172 3.84 -24.10 -7.86
N ILE A 173 3.90 -25.13 -7.01
CA ILE A 173 4.44 -25.08 -5.65
C ILE A 173 5.89 -24.56 -5.59
N ASP A 174 6.75 -24.97 -6.53
CA ASP A 174 8.15 -24.59 -6.56
C ASP A 174 8.40 -23.15 -7.08
N LYS A 175 7.34 -22.45 -7.50
CA LYS A 175 7.41 -21.11 -8.11
C LYS A 175 6.47 -20.13 -7.41
N ALA A 176 5.43 -19.70 -8.12
CA ALA A 176 4.49 -18.69 -7.66
C ALA A 176 3.56 -19.19 -6.52
N GLY A 177 3.29 -20.50 -6.47
CA GLY A 177 2.41 -21.13 -5.48
C GLY A 177 3.04 -21.35 -4.10
N TYR A 178 4.37 -21.23 -3.97
CA TYR A 178 5.10 -21.56 -2.73
C TYR A 178 4.50 -20.92 -1.47
N GLN A 179 4.21 -19.62 -1.51
CA GLN A 179 3.69 -18.90 -0.35
C GLN A 179 2.29 -19.37 0.04
N VAL A 180 1.43 -19.65 -0.95
CA VAL A 180 0.06 -20.14 -0.73
C VAL A 180 0.10 -21.55 -0.17
N CYS A 181 0.91 -22.44 -0.73
CA CYS A 181 1.08 -23.80 -0.22
C CYS A 181 1.61 -23.83 1.22
N GLN A 182 2.63 -23.00 1.53
CA GLN A 182 3.15 -22.92 2.90
C GLN A 182 2.10 -22.41 3.88
N SER A 183 1.26 -21.47 3.46
CA SER A 183 0.13 -21.00 4.28
C SER A 183 -0.89 -22.10 4.52
N LEU A 184 -1.22 -22.87 3.49
CA LEU A 184 -2.13 -24.02 3.59
C LEU A 184 -1.58 -25.11 4.51
N PHE A 185 -0.30 -25.45 4.37
CA PHE A 185 0.36 -26.44 5.24
C PHE A 185 0.49 -25.98 6.69
N ALA A 186 0.53 -24.66 6.94
CA ALA A 186 0.58 -24.12 8.30
C ALA A 186 -0.79 -24.12 9.01
N ILE A 187 -1.88 -24.22 8.23
CA ILE A 187 -3.26 -24.25 8.76
C ILE A 187 -3.70 -25.70 9.01
N GLY A 188 -3.09 -26.70 8.35
CA GLY A 188 -3.42 -28.13 8.43
C GLY A 188 -4.19 -28.56 7.24
#